data_5a444e7bacb7b2d11b23af05fe2b45a9
#
_entry.id   5a444e7bacb7b2d11b23af05fe2b45a9
#
_cell.length_a   1.000
_cell.length_b   1.000
_cell.length_c   1.000
_cell.angle_alpha   90.00
_cell.angle_beta   90.00
_cell.angle_gamma   90.00
#
_symmetry.space_group_name_H-M   'P 1'
#
loop_
_entity.id
_entity.type
_entity.pdbx_description
1 polymer ?
#
loop_
_entity_poly.entity_id
_entity_poly.type
_entity_poly.pdbx_seq_one_letter_code
_entity_poly.pdbx_strand_id
1 'polypeptide(L)'
;MSNIVEYDLIVIGGGPGGYVAAIRAAQLGINVMCIEKRKSFGGTCLNVGCIPSKTLLHSSHLYEQSKNDLVNYGIEINGKVSLNLNKMMANKTDTVGTVSYTHLTLPTTNSV
;
A
#
# COMPACT_ATOMS: atom_id res chain seq x y z
N MET A 1 -23.32 31.85 3.49
CA MET A 1 -23.29 31.11 4.76
C MET A 1 -22.34 29.93 4.63
N SER A 2 -21.34 29.88 5.48
CA SER A 2 -20.48 28.75 5.59
C SER A 2 -21.20 27.59 6.29
N ASN A 3 -21.29 26.43 5.69
CA ASN A 3 -21.76 25.23 6.36
C ASN A 3 -20.64 24.71 7.26
N ILE A 4 -20.85 24.78 8.57
CA ILE A 4 -19.94 24.20 9.55
C ILE A 4 -20.36 22.76 9.75
N VAL A 5 -19.40 21.83 9.54
CA VAL A 5 -19.58 20.43 9.85
C VAL A 5 -18.79 20.13 11.12
N GLU A 6 -19.44 19.53 12.10
CA GLU A 6 -18.83 19.21 13.39
C GLU A 6 -18.43 17.76 13.47
N TYR A 7 -17.27 17.50 14.05
CA TYR A 7 -16.75 16.18 14.33
C TYR A 7 -16.32 16.07 15.80
N ASP A 8 -16.49 14.90 16.37
CA ASP A 8 -16.04 14.62 17.74
C ASP A 8 -14.53 14.46 17.82
N LEU A 9 -13.94 13.96 16.74
CA LEU A 9 -12.50 13.72 16.64
C LEU A 9 -12.01 14.04 15.22
N ILE A 10 -10.92 14.78 15.14
CA ILE A 10 -10.21 15.03 13.87
C ILE A 10 -8.81 14.46 13.99
N VAL A 11 -8.44 13.54 13.08
CA VAL A 11 -7.11 12.94 13.00
C VAL A 11 -6.38 13.57 11.84
N ILE A 12 -5.24 14.18 12.09
CA ILE A 12 -4.40 14.83 11.08
C ILE A 12 -3.24 13.90 10.76
N GLY A 13 -3.23 13.40 9.53
CA GLY A 13 -2.26 12.42 9.04
C GLY A 13 -2.89 11.04 8.85
N GLY A 14 -2.83 10.55 7.63
CA GLY A 14 -3.42 9.27 7.21
C GLY A 14 -2.42 8.12 7.15
N GLY A 15 -1.29 8.22 7.86
CA GLY A 15 -0.34 7.12 8.03
C GLY A 15 -0.84 6.07 9.02
N PRO A 16 -0.02 5.04 9.36
CA PRO A 16 -0.46 3.92 10.22
C PRO A 16 -1.04 4.35 11.56
N GLY A 17 -0.45 5.34 12.21
CA GLY A 17 -1.01 5.88 13.45
C GLY A 17 -2.36 6.55 13.25
N GLY A 18 -2.48 7.32 12.18
CA GLY A 18 -3.68 8.10 11.88
C GLY A 18 -4.85 7.24 11.41
N TYR A 19 -4.66 6.42 10.38
CA TYR A 19 -5.78 5.62 9.87
C TYR A 19 -6.23 4.56 10.87
N VAL A 20 -5.33 3.97 11.64
CA VAL A 20 -5.71 3.00 12.68
C VAL A 20 -6.56 3.68 13.76
N ALA A 21 -6.13 4.86 14.23
CA ALA A 21 -6.88 5.63 15.22
C ALA A 21 -8.27 6.05 14.69
N ALA A 22 -8.34 6.54 13.46
CA ALA A 22 -9.59 6.97 12.84
C ALA A 22 -10.57 5.80 12.64
N ILE A 23 -10.08 4.65 12.14
CA ILE A 23 -10.88 3.44 11.97
C ILE A 23 -11.42 2.97 13.32
N ARG A 24 -10.57 2.92 14.34
CA ARG A 24 -10.98 2.47 15.66
C ARG A 24 -12.01 3.41 16.29
N ALA A 25 -11.80 4.71 16.15
CA ALA A 25 -12.78 5.70 16.61
C ALA A 25 -14.15 5.53 15.94
N ALA A 26 -14.14 5.34 14.62
CA ALA A 26 -15.39 5.10 13.86
C ALA A 26 -16.07 3.80 14.29
N GLN A 27 -15.33 2.73 14.54
CA GLN A 27 -15.86 1.46 15.04
C GLN A 27 -16.51 1.61 16.43
N LEU A 28 -16.04 2.55 17.23
CA LEU A 28 -16.58 2.86 18.55
C LEU A 28 -17.76 3.84 18.49
N GLY A 29 -18.21 4.22 17.30
CA GLY A 29 -19.34 5.13 17.10
C GLY A 29 -18.99 6.60 17.24
N ILE A 30 -17.72 6.96 17.29
CA ILE A 30 -17.26 8.36 17.33
C ILE A 30 -17.37 8.94 15.93
N ASN A 31 -17.91 10.14 15.80
CA ASN A 31 -17.93 10.90 14.56
C ASN A 31 -16.54 11.46 14.29
N VAL A 32 -15.78 10.82 13.38
CA VAL A 32 -14.36 11.10 13.16
C VAL A 32 -14.08 11.56 11.73
N MET A 33 -13.18 12.52 11.58
CA MET A 33 -12.58 12.90 10.31
C MET A 33 -11.09 12.60 10.33
N CYS A 34 -10.58 12.02 9.25
CA CYS A 34 -9.14 11.86 9.04
C CYS A 34 -8.69 12.68 7.83
N ILE A 35 -7.68 13.50 8.02
CA ILE A 35 -7.17 14.43 7.01
C ILE A 35 -5.78 13.97 6.57
N GLU A 36 -5.59 13.81 5.27
CA GLU A 36 -4.33 13.43 4.65
C GLU A 36 -3.97 14.39 3.51
N LYS A 37 -2.75 14.92 3.51
CA LYS A 37 -2.29 15.82 2.46
C LYS A 37 -1.95 15.13 1.13
N ARG A 38 -1.61 13.84 1.16
CA ARG A 38 -1.36 13.04 -0.04
C ARG A 38 -2.68 12.57 -0.64
N LYS A 39 -2.63 12.16 -1.91
CA LYS A 39 -3.82 11.66 -2.61
C LYS A 39 -4.34 10.33 -2.04
N SER A 40 -3.53 9.62 -1.27
CA SER A 40 -3.91 8.32 -0.68
C SER A 40 -3.45 8.22 0.76
N PHE A 41 -4.24 7.50 1.54
CA PHE A 41 -3.90 7.13 2.91
C PHE A 41 -2.82 6.03 2.93
N GLY A 42 -2.27 5.74 4.10
CA GLY A 42 -1.32 4.66 4.32
C GLY A 42 0.07 5.13 4.70
N GLY A 43 0.39 6.40 4.51
CA GLY A 43 1.67 7.00 4.89
C GLY A 43 2.84 6.54 4.03
N THR A 44 4.03 6.73 4.56
CA THR A 44 5.30 6.45 3.86
C THR A 44 5.48 4.96 3.57
N CYS A 45 5.24 4.10 4.55
CA CYS A 45 5.44 2.66 4.40
C CYS A 45 4.61 2.08 3.25
N LEU A 46 3.32 2.38 3.21
CA LEU A 46 2.44 1.85 2.17
C LEU A 46 2.73 2.45 0.79
N ASN A 47 2.90 3.76 0.70
CA ASN A 47 2.91 4.46 -0.58
C ASN A 47 4.29 4.52 -1.23
N VAL A 48 5.36 4.75 -0.45
CA VAL A 48 6.69 5.02 -0.98
C VAL A 48 7.82 4.30 -0.22
N GLY A 49 7.50 3.46 0.74
CA GLY A 49 8.47 2.79 1.59
C GLY A 49 8.38 1.27 1.53
N CYS A 50 7.95 0.66 2.63
CA CYS A 50 8.01 -0.79 2.89
C CYS A 50 7.32 -1.63 1.81
N ILE A 51 6.12 -1.28 1.42
CA ILE A 51 5.33 -2.09 0.48
C ILE A 51 5.92 -2.04 -0.94
N PRO A 52 6.15 -0.86 -1.55
CA PRO A 52 6.76 -0.83 -2.87
C PRO A 52 8.19 -1.36 -2.88
N SER A 53 9.01 -1.10 -1.85
CA SER A 53 10.39 -1.60 -1.81
C SER A 53 10.46 -3.12 -1.72
N LYS A 54 9.65 -3.75 -0.87
CA LYS A 54 9.61 -5.22 -0.74
C LYS A 54 9.08 -5.88 -2.02
N THR A 55 8.10 -5.27 -2.67
CA THR A 55 7.59 -5.77 -3.96
C THR A 55 8.69 -5.77 -5.02
N LEU A 56 9.45 -4.69 -5.13
CA LEU A 56 10.55 -4.59 -6.09
C LEU A 56 11.70 -5.53 -5.74
N LEU A 57 12.05 -5.65 -4.46
CA LEU A 57 13.08 -6.59 -4.01
C LEU A 57 12.69 -8.04 -4.31
N HIS A 58 11.44 -8.42 -4.11
CA HIS A 58 10.97 -9.76 -4.46
C HIS A 58 11.05 -10.01 -5.96
N SER A 59 10.60 -9.07 -6.78
CA SER A 59 10.68 -9.19 -8.25
C SER A 59 12.12 -9.29 -8.74
N SER A 60 13.03 -8.47 -8.19
CA SER A 60 14.45 -8.51 -8.55
C SER A 60 15.12 -9.81 -8.12
N HIS A 61 14.75 -10.36 -6.97
CA HIS A 61 15.25 -11.64 -6.49
C HIS A 61 14.81 -12.79 -7.40
N LEU A 62 13.56 -12.82 -7.82
CA LEU A 62 13.06 -13.81 -8.78
C LEU A 62 13.82 -13.73 -10.12
N TYR A 63 14.09 -12.52 -10.58
CA TYR A 63 14.89 -12.32 -11.80
C TYR A 63 16.30 -12.85 -11.66
N GLU A 64 16.96 -12.54 -10.55
CA GLU A 64 18.32 -13.04 -10.26
C GLU A 64 18.33 -14.56 -10.16
N GLN A 65 17.39 -15.16 -9.45
CA GLN A 65 17.28 -16.62 -9.35
C GLN A 65 17.07 -17.28 -10.71
N SER A 66 16.23 -16.69 -11.57
CA SER A 66 15.96 -17.23 -12.90
C SER A 66 17.19 -17.25 -13.82
N LYS A 67 18.15 -16.35 -13.56
CA LYS A 67 19.40 -16.30 -14.34
C LYS A 67 20.47 -17.24 -13.82
N ASN A 68 20.58 -17.42 -12.52
CA ASN A 68 21.77 -18.01 -11.90
C ASN A 68 21.46 -19.23 -11.03
N ASP A 69 20.38 -19.26 -10.29
CA ASP A 69 20.21 -20.21 -9.19
C ASP A 69 19.29 -21.40 -9.48
N LEU A 70 18.35 -21.26 -10.41
CA LEU A 70 17.33 -22.30 -10.64
C LEU A 70 17.93 -23.63 -11.09
N VAL A 71 19.06 -23.59 -11.76
CA VAL A 71 19.78 -24.81 -12.19
C VAL A 71 20.16 -25.68 -10.99
N ASN A 72 20.48 -25.09 -9.85
CA ASN A 72 20.83 -25.81 -8.62
C ASN A 72 19.64 -26.59 -8.05
N TYR A 73 18.43 -26.23 -8.43
CA TYR A 73 17.19 -26.90 -8.03
C TYR A 73 16.64 -27.84 -9.11
N GLY A 74 17.44 -28.12 -10.16
CA GLY A 74 17.02 -28.97 -11.26
C GLY A 74 16.05 -28.30 -12.25
N ILE A 75 15.97 -26.99 -12.25
CA ILE A 75 15.12 -26.24 -13.15
C ILE A 75 15.97 -25.63 -14.27
N GLU A 76 15.71 -26.06 -15.48
CA GLU A 76 16.41 -25.57 -16.68
C GLU A 76 15.51 -24.60 -17.44
N ILE A 77 16.06 -23.45 -17.81
CA ILE A 77 15.38 -22.46 -18.64
C ILE A 77 16.02 -22.50 -20.03
N ASN A 78 15.22 -22.91 -21.00
CA ASN A 78 15.62 -22.91 -22.42
C ASN A 78 15.29 -21.56 -23.01
N GLY A 79 16.30 -20.73 -23.23
CA GLY A 79 16.15 -19.40 -23.78
C GLY A 79 16.71 -18.30 -22.89
N LYS A 80 16.52 -17.06 -23.33
CA LYS A 80 17.04 -15.90 -22.61
C LYS A 80 16.00 -15.34 -21.64
N VAL A 81 16.38 -15.21 -20.38
CA VAL A 81 15.58 -14.48 -19.38
C VAL A 81 15.85 -13.00 -19.53
N SER A 82 14.80 -12.22 -19.69
CA SER A 82 14.87 -10.76 -19.82
C SER A 82 13.94 -10.08 -18.85
N LEU A 83 14.26 -8.84 -18.50
CA LEU A 83 13.46 -8.01 -17.60
C LEU A 83 12.55 -7.08 -18.39
N ASN A 84 11.27 -7.06 -18.07
CA ASN A 84 10.33 -6.01 -18.49
C ASN A 84 10.12 -5.04 -17.31
N LEU A 85 10.88 -3.95 -17.31
CA LEU A 85 10.85 -2.99 -16.21
C LEU A 85 9.48 -2.32 -16.05
N ASN A 86 8.81 -1.99 -17.16
CA ASN A 86 7.49 -1.37 -17.11
C ASN A 86 6.47 -2.28 -16.41
N LYS A 87 6.51 -3.58 -16.70
CA LYS A 87 5.62 -4.55 -16.06
C LYS A 87 5.98 -4.78 -14.59
N MET A 88 7.27 -4.79 -14.25
CA MET A 88 7.71 -4.85 -12.86
C MET A 88 7.20 -3.64 -12.05
N MET A 89 7.30 -2.45 -12.61
CA MET A 89 6.80 -1.23 -11.97
C MET A 89 5.28 -1.21 -11.86
N ALA A 90 4.56 -1.72 -12.86
CA ALA A 90 3.11 -1.87 -12.81
C ALA A 90 2.68 -2.85 -11.72
N ASN A 91 3.36 -3.98 -11.57
CA ASN A 91 3.11 -4.94 -10.49
C ASN A 91 3.32 -4.31 -9.11
N LYS A 92 4.37 -3.49 -8.95
CA LYS A 92 4.60 -2.73 -7.72
C LYS A 92 3.42 -1.80 -7.42
N THR A 93 2.95 -1.06 -8.40
CA THR A 93 1.83 -0.13 -8.25
C THR A 93 0.52 -0.86 -7.91
N ASP A 94 0.24 -1.98 -8.56
CA ASP A 94 -0.94 -2.80 -8.29
C ASP A 94 -0.90 -3.40 -6.88
N THR A 95 0.26 -3.83 -6.41
CA THR A 95 0.44 -4.36 -5.05
C THR A 95 0.16 -3.29 -4.00
N VAL A 96 0.67 -2.08 -4.17
CA VAL A 96 0.38 -0.94 -3.29
C VAL A 96 -1.13 -0.66 -3.26
N GLY A 97 -1.78 -0.64 -4.42
CA GLY A 97 -3.22 -0.44 -4.54
C GLY A 97 -4.03 -1.53 -3.82
N THR A 98 -3.63 -2.79 -3.95
CA THR A 98 -4.29 -3.92 -3.28
C THR A 98 -4.19 -3.83 -1.76
N VAL A 99 -3.01 -3.50 -1.22
CA VAL A 99 -2.81 -3.32 0.22
C VAL A 99 -3.63 -2.14 0.72
N SER A 100 -3.62 -1.02 0.01
CA SER A 100 -4.42 0.14 0.35
C SER A 100 -5.91 -0.19 0.41
N TYR A 101 -6.43 -0.86 -0.60
CA TYR A 101 -7.83 -1.29 -0.64
C TYR A 101 -8.17 -2.20 0.54
N THR A 102 -7.36 -3.22 0.80
CA THR A 102 -7.64 -4.22 1.84
C THR A 102 -7.64 -3.62 3.24
N HIS A 103 -6.72 -2.69 3.54
CA HIS A 103 -6.51 -2.18 4.89
C HIS A 103 -7.28 -0.89 5.18
N LEU A 104 -7.53 -0.06 4.17
CA LEU A 104 -8.05 1.29 4.36
C LEU A 104 -9.52 1.47 4.00
N THR A 105 -10.11 0.53 3.26
CA THR A 105 -11.53 0.61 2.86
C THR A 105 -12.46 -0.21 3.75
N LEU A 106 -11.92 -1.04 4.65
CA LEU A 106 -12.73 -1.76 5.62
C LEU A 106 -13.24 -0.81 6.70
N PRO A 107 -14.37 -1.05 7.22
CA PRO A 107 -15.60 -0.30 7.44
C PRO A 107 -15.38 1.05 8.10
N THR A 108 -14.90 2.02 7.36
CA THR A 108 -14.88 3.41 7.79
C THR A 108 -16.00 4.16 7.10
N THR A 109 -16.90 4.67 7.87
CA THR A 109 -18.01 5.48 7.36
C THR A 109 -17.65 6.95 7.23
N ASN A 110 -16.54 7.41 7.83
CA ASN A 110 -16.19 8.83 7.97
C ASN A 110 -14.70 9.13 7.71
N SER A 111 -14.07 8.51 6.70
CA SER A 111 -12.72 8.90 6.27
C SER A 111 -12.80 9.91 5.11
N VAL A 112 -12.06 10.99 5.20
CA VAL A 112 -11.94 12.00 4.16
C VAL A 112 -10.48 12.19 3.79
#